data_d388478d05bb89e0798512a8e0b0c01d
#
_entry.id   d388478d05bb89e0798512a8e0b0c01d
#
_cell.length_a   1.000
_cell.length_b   1.000
_cell.length_c   1.000
_cell.angle_alpha   90.00
_cell.angle_beta   90.00
_cell.angle_gamma   90.00
#
_symmetry.space_group_name_H-M   'P 1'
#
loop_
_entity.id
_entity.type
_entity.pdbx_description
1 polymer ?
#
loop_
_entity_poly.entity_id
_entity_poly.type
_entity_poly.pdbx_seq_one_letter_code
_entity_poly.pdbx_strand_id
1 'polypeptide(L)'
;MDDDVTFHSPSLGPLTFSQVVDEIIGMMDADPKAEYQLIVGTDSQTYHHSAEYVTAIVVHRVGKGGRYFWRRSKERRPKTLRERIWREAWLSYEVAQMVIDALREREVLGFHLEIHVDVGRAGRTRELVEEVVGMIIGVGLPVRTKPEAYAASTVADKHT
;
A
#
# COMPACT_ATOMS: atom_id res chain seq x y z
N MET A 1 -7.43 16.99 5.55
CA MET A 1 -6.30 16.89 4.62
C MET A 1 -6.54 15.85 3.56
N ASP A 2 -6.88 14.66 3.97
CA ASP A 2 -6.90 13.52 3.05
C ASP A 2 -8.26 13.22 2.45
N ASP A 3 -9.26 14.04 2.78
CA ASP A 3 -10.61 13.90 2.23
C ASP A 3 -10.68 14.24 0.74
N ASP A 4 -9.68 14.97 0.24
CA ASP A 4 -9.58 15.29 -1.18
C ASP A 4 -9.00 14.14 -2.01
N VAL A 5 -8.43 13.12 -1.38
CA VAL A 5 -7.84 11.98 -2.07
C VAL A 5 -8.90 10.91 -2.27
N THR A 6 -9.12 10.56 -3.54
CA THR A 6 -10.11 9.54 -3.90
C THR A 6 -9.46 8.17 -3.98
N PHE A 7 -10.00 7.26 -3.19
CA PHE A 7 -9.72 5.83 -3.31
C PHE A 7 -10.84 5.17 -4.11
N HIS A 8 -10.57 3.98 -4.60
CA HIS A 8 -11.54 3.21 -5.38
C HIS A 8 -11.63 1.80 -4.80
N SER A 9 -12.83 1.25 -4.88
CA SER A 9 -13.11 -0.13 -4.49
C SER A 9 -13.83 -0.81 -5.64
N PRO A 10 -13.53 -2.09 -5.96
CA PRO A 10 -14.24 -2.80 -7.03
C PRO A 10 -15.73 -2.90 -6.79
N SER A 11 -16.15 -2.99 -5.52
CA SER A 11 -17.57 -3.18 -5.17
C SER A 11 -18.27 -1.87 -4.82
N LEU A 12 -17.54 -0.86 -4.30
CA LEU A 12 -18.13 0.36 -3.76
C LEU A 12 -17.87 1.61 -4.61
N GLY A 13 -16.97 1.52 -5.59
CA GLY A 13 -16.60 2.65 -6.43
C GLY A 13 -15.73 3.66 -5.68
N PRO A 14 -15.89 4.97 -6.00
CA PRO A 14 -15.08 6.02 -5.39
C PRO A 14 -15.39 6.21 -3.90
N LEU A 15 -14.34 6.36 -3.10
CA LEU A 15 -14.43 6.55 -1.65
C LEU A 15 -13.45 7.61 -1.19
N THR A 16 -13.81 8.37 -0.16
CA THR A 16 -12.84 9.19 0.56
C THR A 16 -11.98 8.27 1.43
N PHE A 17 -10.85 8.77 1.90
CA PHE A 17 -10.01 8.01 2.82
C PHE A 17 -10.78 7.65 4.11
N SER A 18 -11.58 8.58 4.63
CA SER A 18 -12.41 8.34 5.80
C SER A 18 -13.39 7.18 5.58
N GLN A 19 -13.97 7.10 4.39
CA GLN A 19 -14.87 5.99 4.02
C GLN A 19 -14.11 4.66 3.91
N VAL A 20 -12.88 4.68 3.42
CA VAL A 20 -12.03 3.48 3.39
C VAL A 20 -11.79 2.97 4.81
N VAL A 21 -11.46 3.86 5.73
CA VAL A 21 -11.25 3.50 7.14
C VAL A 21 -12.52 2.92 7.74
N ASP A 22 -13.68 3.53 7.46
CA ASP A 22 -14.98 3.01 7.91
C ASP A 22 -15.22 1.59 7.40
N GLU A 23 -14.89 1.32 6.14
CA GLU A 23 -15.05 -0.02 5.56
C GLU A 23 -14.12 -1.04 6.22
N ILE A 24 -12.86 -0.66 6.50
CA ILE A 24 -11.91 -1.54 7.19
C ILE A 24 -12.42 -1.89 8.58
N ILE A 25 -12.85 -0.88 9.34
CA ILE A 25 -13.37 -1.08 10.69
C ILE A 25 -14.66 -1.91 10.66
N GLY A 26 -15.52 -1.66 9.68
CA GLY A 26 -16.74 -2.44 9.49
C GLY A 26 -16.46 -3.93 9.26
N MET A 27 -15.43 -4.25 8.47
CA MET A 27 -15.00 -5.64 8.28
C MET A 27 -14.56 -6.28 9.59
N MET A 28 -13.75 -5.55 10.35
CA MET A 28 -13.21 -6.06 11.63
C MET A 28 -14.33 -6.24 12.66
N ASP A 29 -15.26 -5.31 12.72
CA ASP A 29 -16.39 -5.39 13.65
C ASP A 29 -17.38 -6.52 13.29
N ALA A 30 -17.53 -6.82 12.01
CA ALA A 30 -18.40 -7.88 11.54
C ALA A 30 -17.85 -9.28 11.87
N ASP A 31 -16.55 -9.41 12.04
CA ASP A 31 -15.91 -10.68 12.40
C ASP A 31 -14.74 -10.42 13.35
N PRO A 32 -15.04 -10.07 14.62
CA PRO A 32 -14.01 -9.62 15.56
C PRO A 32 -13.04 -10.73 16.01
N LYS A 33 -13.36 -11.97 15.73
CA LYS A 33 -12.50 -13.12 16.09
C LYS A 33 -11.52 -13.47 14.97
N ALA A 34 -11.70 -12.92 13.78
CA ALA A 34 -10.79 -13.17 12.67
C ALA A 34 -9.48 -12.43 12.86
N GLU A 35 -8.44 -12.95 12.23
CA GLU A 35 -7.13 -12.31 12.16
C GLU A 35 -7.07 -11.47 10.90
N TYR A 36 -6.62 -10.22 11.03
CA TYR A 36 -6.55 -9.27 9.91
C TYR A 36 -5.12 -8.86 9.61
N GLN A 37 -4.78 -8.89 8.34
CA GLN A 37 -3.51 -8.41 7.85
C GLN A 37 -3.78 -7.29 6.84
N LEU A 38 -3.15 -6.15 7.06
CA LEU A 38 -3.19 -5.02 6.14
C LEU A 38 -1.89 -4.98 5.37
N ILE A 39 -1.98 -4.84 4.06
CA ILE A 39 -0.82 -4.79 3.18
C ILE A 39 -0.94 -3.55 2.32
N VAL A 40 0.13 -2.76 2.26
CA VAL A 40 0.18 -1.57 1.41
C VAL A 40 1.33 -1.73 0.42
N GLY A 41 1.05 -1.48 -0.84
CA GLY A 41 2.05 -1.56 -1.89
C GLY A 41 1.73 -0.60 -3.02
N THR A 42 2.75 -0.22 -3.77
CA THR A 42 2.64 0.70 -4.90
C THR A 42 3.31 0.10 -6.12
N ASP A 43 2.66 0.25 -7.26
CA ASP A 43 3.23 -0.05 -8.57
C ASP A 43 3.11 1.18 -9.46
N SER A 44 3.93 1.27 -10.49
CA SER A 44 3.94 2.43 -11.37
C SER A 44 4.04 2.03 -12.83
N GLN A 45 3.52 2.91 -13.67
CA GLN A 45 3.62 2.83 -15.12
C GLN A 45 4.21 4.16 -15.62
N THR A 46 5.30 4.08 -16.37
CA THR A 46 5.91 5.28 -16.93
C THR A 46 5.41 5.54 -18.36
N TYR A 47 5.21 6.81 -18.65
CA TYR A 47 4.85 7.33 -19.97
C TYR A 47 5.95 8.28 -20.44
N HIS A 48 5.76 8.93 -21.58
CA HIS A 48 6.80 9.77 -22.17
C HIS A 48 7.27 10.89 -21.22
N HIS A 49 6.35 11.60 -20.60
CA HIS A 49 6.67 12.72 -19.68
C HIS A 49 6.14 12.54 -18.27
N SER A 50 5.43 11.47 -18.01
CA SER A 50 4.75 11.27 -16.73
C SER A 50 4.90 9.85 -16.23
N ALA A 51 4.50 9.65 -14.98
CA ALA A 51 4.32 8.33 -14.41
C ALA A 51 3.01 8.30 -13.64
N GLU A 52 2.33 7.18 -13.70
CA GLU A 52 1.18 6.92 -12.86
C GLU A 52 1.57 5.93 -11.79
N TYR A 53 1.25 6.26 -10.54
CA TYR A 53 1.48 5.41 -9.39
C TYR A 53 0.14 4.95 -8.86
N VAL A 54 0.00 3.65 -8.64
CA VAL A 54 -1.18 3.09 -8.00
C VAL A 54 -0.75 2.50 -6.66
N THR A 55 -1.35 3.01 -5.58
CA THR A 55 -1.09 2.52 -4.24
C THR A 55 -2.33 1.76 -3.77
N ALA A 56 -2.14 0.51 -3.37
CA ALA A 56 -3.22 -0.36 -2.93
C ALA A 56 -3.13 -0.63 -1.43
N ILE A 57 -4.29 -0.66 -0.79
CA ILE A 57 -4.46 -1.15 0.57
C ILE A 57 -5.22 -2.45 0.45
N VAL A 58 -4.61 -3.56 0.85
CA VAL A 58 -5.25 -4.87 0.88
C VAL A 58 -5.59 -5.22 2.32
N VAL A 59 -6.85 -5.52 2.57
CA VAL A 59 -7.31 -5.97 3.89
C VAL A 59 -7.60 -7.46 3.76
N HIS A 60 -6.71 -8.27 4.30
CA HIS A 60 -6.81 -9.71 4.24
C HIS A 60 -7.34 -10.26 5.57
N ARG A 61 -8.49 -10.91 5.51
CA ARG A 61 -9.02 -11.67 6.62
C ARG A 61 -8.50 -13.09 6.47
N VAL A 62 -7.56 -13.46 7.32
CA VAL A 62 -6.81 -14.71 7.18
C VAL A 62 -7.74 -15.92 7.08
N GLY A 63 -7.57 -16.69 6.01
CA GLY A 63 -8.38 -17.86 5.73
C GLY A 63 -9.73 -17.61 5.09
N LYS A 64 -10.13 -16.35 4.88
CA LYS A 64 -11.48 -16.02 4.39
C LYS A 64 -11.50 -14.97 3.25
N GLY A 65 -10.35 -14.71 2.63
CA GLY A 65 -10.25 -13.71 1.58
C GLY A 65 -10.15 -12.29 2.11
N GLY A 66 -10.46 -11.30 1.27
CA GLY A 66 -10.27 -9.92 1.68
C GLY A 66 -10.87 -8.93 0.70
N ARG A 67 -10.56 -7.66 0.94
CA ARG A 67 -10.94 -6.54 0.09
C ARG A 67 -9.70 -5.70 -0.20
N TYR A 68 -9.78 -4.87 -1.24
CA TYR A 68 -8.74 -3.91 -1.50
C TYR A 68 -9.30 -2.57 -1.92
N PHE A 69 -8.51 -1.54 -1.69
CA PHE A 69 -8.79 -0.16 -2.06
C PHE A 69 -7.53 0.38 -2.73
N TRP A 70 -7.69 1.25 -3.72
CA TRP A 70 -6.53 1.77 -4.41
C TRP A 70 -6.75 3.23 -4.79
N ARG A 71 -5.65 3.96 -4.89
CA ARG A 71 -5.66 5.33 -5.41
C ARG A 71 -4.60 5.46 -6.50
N ARG A 72 -4.86 6.37 -7.42
CA ARG A 72 -3.93 6.68 -8.50
C ARG A 72 -3.40 8.09 -8.32
N SER A 73 -2.10 8.30 -8.50
CA SER A 73 -1.50 9.62 -8.62
C SER A 73 -0.69 9.70 -9.89
N LYS A 74 -0.79 10.84 -10.58
CA LYS A 74 -0.03 11.12 -11.79
C LYS A 74 1.01 12.17 -11.47
N GLU A 75 2.27 11.88 -11.79
CA GLU A 75 3.40 12.72 -11.45
C GLU A 75 4.34 12.83 -12.64
N ARG A 76 5.33 13.71 -12.53
CA ARG A 76 6.40 13.78 -13.50
C ARG A 76 7.15 12.45 -13.55
N ARG A 77 7.55 12.05 -14.75
CA ARG A 77 8.33 10.82 -14.92
C ARG A 77 9.63 10.88 -14.10
N PRO A 78 9.95 9.86 -13.28
CA PRO A 78 11.22 9.80 -12.59
C PRO A 78 12.37 9.68 -13.60
N LYS A 79 13.50 10.29 -13.28
CA LYS A 79 14.67 10.32 -14.18
C LYS A 79 15.44 9.01 -14.17
N THR A 80 15.36 8.27 -13.07
CA THR A 80 16.12 7.03 -12.88
C THR A 80 15.24 5.96 -12.25
N LEU A 81 15.70 4.70 -12.37
CA LEU A 81 15.06 3.59 -11.67
C LEU A 81 15.10 3.80 -10.15
N ARG A 82 16.17 4.38 -9.64
CA ARG A 82 16.33 4.73 -8.23
C ARG A 82 15.21 5.66 -7.75
N GLU A 83 14.96 6.75 -8.47
CA GLU A 83 13.88 7.69 -8.14
C GLU A 83 12.52 7.01 -8.15
N ARG A 84 12.29 6.15 -9.14
CA ARG A 84 11.03 5.41 -9.28
C ARG A 84 10.77 4.50 -8.09
N ILE A 85 11.75 3.69 -7.72
CA ILE A 85 11.63 2.75 -6.59
C ILE A 85 11.44 3.51 -5.27
N TRP A 86 12.20 4.58 -5.04
CA TRP A 86 12.05 5.42 -3.86
C TRP A 86 10.65 6.06 -3.80
N ARG A 87 10.15 6.51 -4.95
CA ARG A 87 8.81 7.13 -4.99
C ARG A 87 7.72 6.11 -4.69
N GLU A 88 7.81 4.92 -5.25
CA GLU A 88 6.88 3.83 -4.93
C GLU A 88 6.89 3.51 -3.44
N ALA A 89 8.08 3.35 -2.87
CA ALA A 89 8.23 3.07 -1.45
C ALA A 89 7.68 4.18 -0.56
N TRP A 90 7.95 5.43 -0.94
CA TRP A 90 7.45 6.59 -0.19
C TRP A 90 5.93 6.68 -0.21
N LEU A 91 5.31 6.45 -1.35
CA LEU A 91 3.85 6.46 -1.46
C LEU A 91 3.21 5.35 -0.62
N SER A 92 3.82 4.17 -0.61
CA SER A 92 3.36 3.08 0.26
C SER A 92 3.48 3.44 1.74
N TYR A 93 4.62 4.00 2.13
CA TYR A 93 4.83 4.45 3.50
C TYR A 93 3.81 5.50 3.91
N GLU A 94 3.58 6.51 3.07
CA GLU A 94 2.64 7.59 3.33
C GLU A 94 1.23 7.05 3.58
N VAL A 95 0.75 6.16 2.71
CA VAL A 95 -0.57 5.56 2.87
C VAL A 95 -0.62 4.65 4.10
N ALA A 96 0.41 3.85 4.33
CA ALA A 96 0.48 2.99 5.51
C ALA A 96 0.39 3.80 6.79
N GLN A 97 1.09 4.93 6.87
CA GLN A 97 1.06 5.81 8.03
C GLN A 97 -0.32 6.43 8.22
N MET A 98 -0.98 6.85 7.13
CA MET A 98 -2.36 7.37 7.19
C MET A 98 -3.30 6.32 7.81
N VAL A 99 -3.19 5.08 7.35
CA VAL A 99 -4.04 3.98 7.84
C VAL A 99 -3.77 3.69 9.32
N ILE A 100 -2.51 3.59 9.70
CA ILE A 100 -2.14 3.34 11.09
C ILE A 100 -2.68 4.43 12.01
N ASP A 101 -2.47 5.70 11.65
CA ASP A 101 -2.91 6.83 12.46
C ASP A 101 -4.44 6.85 12.59
N ALA A 102 -5.15 6.61 11.50
CA ALA A 102 -6.62 6.59 11.52
C ALA A 102 -7.18 5.45 12.38
N LEU A 103 -6.57 4.27 12.30
CA LEU A 103 -7.02 3.13 13.12
C LEU A 103 -6.69 3.35 14.60
N ARG A 104 -5.55 3.93 14.91
CA ARG A 104 -5.18 4.28 16.28
C ARG A 104 -6.12 5.31 16.89
N GLU A 105 -6.51 6.33 16.13
CA GLU A 105 -7.48 7.33 16.58
C GLU A 105 -8.82 6.71 16.96
N ARG A 106 -9.18 5.62 16.29
CA ARG A 106 -10.41 4.89 16.57
C ARG A 106 -10.20 3.73 17.54
N GLU A 107 -9.03 3.67 18.16
CA GLU A 107 -8.68 2.66 19.17
C GLU A 107 -8.74 1.21 18.63
N VAL A 108 -8.49 1.03 17.32
CA VAL A 108 -8.40 -0.29 16.71
C VAL A 108 -6.96 -0.78 16.81
N LEU A 109 -6.74 -1.86 17.54
CA LEU A 109 -5.40 -2.36 17.83
C LEU A 109 -5.13 -3.78 17.30
N GLY A 110 -6.15 -4.51 16.92
CA GLY A 110 -6.04 -5.93 16.56
C GLY A 110 -5.71 -6.17 15.09
N PHE A 111 -4.71 -5.48 14.54
CA PHE A 111 -4.32 -5.66 13.15
C PHE A 111 -2.80 -5.75 13.00
N HIS A 112 -2.37 -6.37 11.91
CA HIS A 112 -0.98 -6.43 11.50
C HIS A 112 -0.86 -5.73 10.14
N LEU A 113 0.08 -4.79 10.03
CA LEU A 113 0.27 -4.05 8.77
C LEU A 113 1.71 -4.20 8.29
N GLU A 114 1.88 -4.45 7.00
CA GLU A 114 3.20 -4.48 6.37
C GLU A 114 3.16 -3.81 5.01
N ILE A 115 4.32 -3.36 4.56
CA ILE A 115 4.51 -2.79 3.23
C ILE A 115 5.15 -3.85 2.33
N HIS A 116 4.60 -4.02 1.13
CA HIS A 116 5.18 -4.87 0.12
C HIS A 116 5.88 -4.01 -0.93
N VAL A 117 7.15 -4.31 -1.18
CA VAL A 117 7.95 -3.63 -2.20
C VAL A 117 8.14 -4.60 -3.36
N ASP A 118 7.68 -4.19 -4.55
CA ASP A 118 7.66 -5.05 -5.74
C ASP A 118 9.01 -5.07 -6.47
N VAL A 119 10.07 -5.37 -5.75
CA VAL A 119 11.42 -5.55 -6.30
C VAL A 119 12.13 -6.68 -5.57
N GLY A 120 12.89 -7.46 -6.33
CA GLY A 120 13.71 -8.52 -5.76
C GLY A 120 15.03 -7.98 -5.21
N ARG A 121 15.65 -8.75 -4.31
CA ARG A 121 16.95 -8.42 -3.74
C ARG A 121 18.13 -8.90 -4.57
N ALA A 122 17.87 -9.44 -5.76
CA ALA A 122 18.91 -9.94 -6.67
C ALA A 122 19.16 -8.95 -7.81
N GLY A 123 20.36 -9.00 -8.38
CA GLY A 123 20.71 -8.22 -9.56
C GLY A 123 21.08 -6.76 -9.26
N ARG A 124 20.90 -5.91 -10.28
CA ARG A 124 21.34 -4.50 -10.23
C ARG A 124 20.60 -3.63 -9.21
N THR A 125 19.45 -4.06 -8.75
CA THR A 125 18.63 -3.30 -7.81
C THR A 125 18.85 -3.70 -6.36
N ARG A 126 19.71 -4.69 -6.09
CA ARG A 126 19.90 -5.23 -4.74
C ARG A 126 20.25 -4.17 -3.69
N GLU A 127 21.26 -3.35 -3.96
CA GLU A 127 21.70 -2.31 -3.02
C GLU A 127 20.60 -1.28 -2.79
N LEU A 128 19.92 -0.90 -3.86
CA LEU A 128 18.82 0.06 -3.81
C LEU A 128 17.66 -0.49 -2.98
N VAL A 129 17.31 -1.75 -3.17
CA VAL A 129 16.24 -2.40 -2.41
C VAL A 129 16.60 -2.46 -0.93
N GLU A 130 17.83 -2.84 -0.60
CA GLU A 130 18.29 -2.88 0.79
C GLU A 130 18.22 -1.51 1.46
N GLU A 131 18.57 -0.46 0.72
CA GLU A 131 18.47 0.92 1.19
C GLU A 131 17.02 1.32 1.48
N VAL A 132 16.11 1.04 0.56
CA VAL A 132 14.68 1.34 0.69
C VAL A 132 14.06 0.55 1.84
N VAL A 133 14.34 -0.74 1.92
CA VAL A 133 13.87 -1.61 3.00
C VAL A 133 14.37 -1.11 4.34
N GLY A 134 15.64 -0.74 4.41
CA GLY A 134 16.22 -0.19 5.64
C GLY A 134 15.52 1.10 6.09
N MET A 135 15.15 1.96 5.17
CA MET A 135 14.41 3.18 5.48
C MET A 135 13.04 2.87 6.08
N ILE A 136 12.30 1.96 5.46
CA ILE A 136 10.95 1.59 5.92
C ILE A 136 11.02 0.89 7.28
N ILE A 137 11.95 -0.02 7.49
CA ILE A 137 12.17 -0.66 8.79
C ILE A 137 12.56 0.37 9.84
N GLY A 138 13.40 1.35 9.46
CA GLY A 138 13.85 2.41 10.34
C GLY A 138 12.73 3.29 10.89
N VAL A 139 11.61 3.40 10.18
CA VAL A 139 10.42 4.12 10.66
C VAL A 139 9.41 3.19 11.36
N GLY A 140 9.79 1.93 11.58
CA GLY A 140 9.01 1.01 12.40
C GLY A 140 7.98 0.16 11.68
N LEU A 141 8.04 0.08 10.35
CA LEU A 141 7.09 -0.70 9.56
C LEU A 141 7.72 -1.99 9.03
N PRO A 142 7.02 -3.13 9.13
CA PRO A 142 7.46 -4.36 8.48
C PRO A 142 7.43 -4.25 6.96
N VAL A 143 8.42 -4.85 6.31
CA VAL A 143 8.56 -4.80 4.85
C VAL A 143 8.77 -6.20 4.30
N ARG A 144 8.14 -6.48 3.15
CA ARG A 144 8.43 -7.68 2.38
C ARG A 144 8.80 -7.31 0.94
N THR A 145 9.75 -8.06 0.40
CA THR A 145 10.18 -7.92 -0.99
C THR A 145 9.83 -9.20 -1.76
N LYS A 146 9.99 -9.21 -3.10
CA LYS A 146 9.81 -10.44 -3.87
C LYS A 146 10.74 -11.56 -3.36
N PRO A 147 10.29 -12.82 -3.33
CA PRO A 147 9.02 -13.34 -3.85
C PRO A 147 7.83 -13.23 -2.89
N GLU A 148 8.02 -12.78 -1.65
CA GLU A 148 6.95 -12.71 -0.66
C GLU A 148 5.99 -11.55 -0.90
N ALA A 149 6.46 -10.49 -1.57
CA ALA A 149 5.72 -9.23 -1.74
C ALA A 149 4.99 -9.19 -3.08
N TYR A 150 3.92 -9.94 -3.22
CA TYR A 150 3.18 -9.90 -4.49
C TYR A 150 1.70 -9.51 -4.35
N ALA A 151 1.13 -9.58 -3.16
CA ALA A 151 -0.30 -9.35 -2.99
C ALA A 151 -0.72 -7.93 -3.34
N ALA A 152 -0.11 -6.93 -2.73
CA ALA A 152 -0.45 -5.52 -2.98
C ALA A 152 0.03 -5.06 -4.35
N SER A 153 1.21 -5.49 -4.79
CA SER A 153 1.73 -5.12 -6.10
C SER A 153 0.88 -5.72 -7.23
N THR A 154 0.35 -6.91 -7.04
CA THR A 154 -0.55 -7.53 -8.01
C THR A 154 -1.83 -6.71 -8.16
N VAL A 155 -2.41 -6.26 -7.05
CA VAL A 155 -3.58 -5.38 -7.07
C VAL A 155 -3.24 -4.05 -7.75
N ALA A 156 -2.13 -3.44 -7.38
CA ALA A 156 -1.70 -2.16 -7.96
C ALA A 156 -1.44 -2.30 -9.47
N ASP A 157 -0.76 -3.35 -9.91
CA ASP A 157 -0.47 -3.61 -11.32
C ASP A 157 -1.75 -3.76 -12.14
N LYS A 158 -2.78 -4.40 -11.58
CA LYS A 158 -4.07 -4.57 -12.24
C LYS A 158 -4.72 -3.22 -12.60
N HIS A 159 -4.42 -2.16 -11.86
CA HIS A 159 -5.03 -0.84 -12.02
C HIS A 159 -4.07 0.21 -12.63
N THR A 160 -2.85 -0.17 -12.92
CA THR A 160 -1.93 0.69 -13.66
C THR A 160 -2.06 0.43 -15.16
#